data_1029f015cc6b3a9a8bb2aede1c647b84
#
_entry.id   1029f015cc6b3a9a8bb2aede1c647b84
#
_cell.length_a   1.000
_cell.length_b   1.000
_cell.length_c   1.000
_cell.angle_alpha   90.00
_cell.angle_beta   90.00
_cell.angle_gamma   90.00
#
_symmetry.space_group_name_H-M   'P 1'
#
loop_
_entity.id
_entity.type
_entity.pdbx_description
1 polymer ?
#
loop_
_entity_poly.entity_id
_entity_poly.type
_entity_poly.pdbx_seq_one_letter_code
_entity_poly.pdbx_strand_id
1 'polypeptide(L)'
;MKNVSIQGIIPPILTPMNADESINEQELRSQVNREIEAGVHGIFAFGTNGEAYALSAAEKDRVLEAVIEETNHRVPVYAGTGCITTKETIEMSKKAAAMGADVLS
;
A
#
# COMPACT_ATOMS: atom_id res chain seq x y z
N MET A 1 -9.58 12.76 4.13
CA MET A 1 -9.42 11.43 4.74
C MET A 1 -10.26 11.35 6.00
N LYS A 2 -10.81 10.20 6.30
CA LYS A 2 -11.60 10.00 7.52
C LYS A 2 -10.68 9.82 8.73
N ASN A 3 -11.24 10.04 9.91
CA ASN A 3 -10.50 9.79 11.16
C ASN A 3 -10.26 8.30 11.34
N VAL A 4 -9.02 7.93 11.63
CA VAL A 4 -8.62 6.54 11.81
C VAL A 4 -7.85 6.42 13.12
N SER A 5 -8.18 5.41 13.91
CA SER A 5 -7.42 5.10 15.12
C SER A 5 -6.17 4.30 14.75
N ILE A 6 -5.01 4.86 15.01
CA ILE A 6 -3.74 4.19 14.74
C ILE A 6 -3.37 3.34 15.95
N GLN A 7 -3.41 2.03 15.78
CA GLN A 7 -3.12 1.10 16.87
C GLN A 7 -2.74 -0.27 16.36
N GLY A 8 -2.06 -1.05 17.20
CA GLY A 8 -1.81 -2.46 16.96
C GLY A 8 -0.71 -2.77 15.95
N ILE A 9 -0.85 -3.90 15.29
CA ILE A 9 0.15 -4.43 14.36
C ILE A 9 -0.19 -4.01 12.94
N ILE A 10 0.72 -3.28 12.30
CA ILE A 10 0.56 -2.78 10.94
C ILE A 10 1.79 -3.19 10.13
N PRO A 11 1.78 -4.40 9.54
CA PRO A 11 2.97 -4.88 8.84
C PRO A 11 3.17 -4.16 7.49
N PRO A 12 4.43 -3.79 7.18
CA PRO A 12 4.76 -3.36 5.82
C PRO A 12 4.75 -4.59 4.91
N ILE A 13 3.94 -4.54 3.87
CA ILE A 13 3.80 -5.68 2.97
C ILE A 13 4.88 -5.68 1.89
N LEU A 14 5.17 -6.87 1.38
CA LEU A 14 6.04 -7.05 0.23
C LEU A 14 5.26 -6.73 -1.05
N THR A 15 5.98 -6.35 -2.10
CA THR A 15 5.40 -6.20 -3.44
C THR A 15 5.88 -7.37 -4.29
N PRO A 16 5.08 -8.45 -4.40
CA PRO A 16 5.52 -9.65 -5.14
C PRO A 16 5.64 -9.38 -6.63
N MET A 17 6.69 -9.93 -7.21
CA MET A 17 7.01 -9.77 -8.63
C MET A 17 6.97 -11.11 -9.34
N ASN A 18 6.59 -11.08 -10.61
CA ASN A 18 6.72 -12.23 -11.50
C ASN A 18 8.18 -12.37 -11.95
N ALA A 19 8.50 -13.48 -12.61
CA ALA A 19 9.85 -13.73 -13.11
C ALA A 19 10.33 -12.67 -14.11
N ASP A 20 9.42 -12.00 -14.82
CA ASP A 20 9.70 -10.92 -15.76
C ASP A 20 9.74 -9.54 -15.12
N GLU A 21 9.74 -9.48 -13.79
CA GLU A 21 9.77 -8.25 -12.98
C GLU A 21 8.46 -7.44 -12.99
N SER A 22 7.39 -7.96 -13.60
CA SER A 22 6.08 -7.33 -13.47
C SER A 22 5.46 -7.65 -12.10
N ILE A 23 4.53 -6.80 -11.65
CA ILE A 23 3.86 -6.99 -10.37
C ILE A 23 2.97 -8.23 -10.42
N ASN A 24 3.10 -9.11 -9.44
CA ASN A 24 2.21 -10.25 -9.27
C ASN A 24 1.01 -9.84 -8.42
N GLU A 25 -0.02 -9.32 -9.08
CA GLU A 25 -1.20 -8.80 -8.41
C GLU A 25 -1.96 -9.87 -7.63
N GLN A 26 -2.03 -11.08 -8.17
CA GLN A 26 -2.74 -12.18 -7.50
C GLN A 26 -2.08 -12.52 -6.17
N GLU A 27 -0.75 -12.63 -6.13
CA GLU A 27 -0.03 -12.92 -4.91
C GLU A 27 -0.10 -11.73 -3.92
N LEU A 28 -0.09 -10.51 -4.44
CA LEU A 28 -0.27 -9.31 -3.61
C LEU A 28 -1.61 -9.37 -2.88
N ARG A 29 -2.68 -9.67 -3.60
CA ARG A 29 -4.02 -9.78 -3.01
C ARG A 29 -4.11 -10.93 -2.01
N SER A 30 -3.47 -12.06 -2.32
CA SER A 30 -3.40 -13.19 -1.39
C SER A 30 -2.68 -12.83 -0.10
N GLN A 31 -1.58 -12.07 -0.19
CA GLN A 31 -0.85 -11.60 0.98
C GLN A 31 -1.72 -10.72 1.86
N VAL A 32 -2.45 -9.78 1.28
CA VAL A 32 -3.36 -8.90 2.02
C VAL A 32 -4.38 -9.73 2.79
N ASN A 33 -5.00 -10.69 2.15
CA ASN A 33 -6.01 -11.55 2.80
C ASN A 33 -5.41 -12.38 3.93
N ARG A 34 -4.24 -12.98 3.71
CA ARG A 34 -3.57 -13.79 4.75
C ARG A 34 -3.29 -12.97 6.00
N GLU A 35 -2.82 -11.74 5.82
CA GLU A 35 -2.49 -10.87 6.94
C GLU A 35 -3.73 -10.40 7.69
N ILE A 36 -4.79 -10.04 6.98
CA ILE A 36 -6.05 -9.64 7.61
C ILE A 36 -6.66 -10.81 8.39
N GLU A 37 -6.65 -12.00 7.82
CA GLU A 37 -7.13 -13.20 8.50
C GLU A 37 -6.30 -13.55 9.73
N ALA A 38 -5.01 -13.21 9.73
CA ALA A 38 -4.13 -13.41 10.87
C ALA A 38 -4.36 -12.40 11.99
N GLY A 39 -5.18 -11.37 11.78
CA GLY A 39 -5.58 -10.44 12.81
C GLY A 39 -4.77 -9.15 12.89
N VAL A 40 -4.11 -8.74 11.81
CA VAL A 40 -3.39 -7.45 11.79
C VAL A 40 -4.36 -6.28 11.89
N HIS A 41 -3.88 -5.15 12.36
CA HIS A 41 -4.69 -3.95 12.59
C HIS A 41 -4.64 -2.95 11.44
N GLY A 42 -3.80 -3.18 10.46
CA GLY A 42 -3.68 -2.35 9.26
C GLY A 42 -2.73 -2.96 8.26
N ILE A 43 -2.73 -2.45 7.03
CA ILE A 43 -1.84 -2.87 5.95
C ILE A 43 -1.02 -1.66 5.52
N PHE A 44 0.30 -1.80 5.46
CA PHE A 44 1.21 -0.73 5.05
C PHE A 44 1.80 -1.05 3.69
N ALA A 45 1.39 -0.31 2.67
CA ALA A 45 1.93 -0.42 1.33
C ALA A 45 3.06 0.60 1.12
N PHE A 46 4.01 0.26 0.29
CA PHE A 46 5.13 1.13 -0.10
C PHE A 46 6.13 1.44 1.01
N GLY A 47 6.30 0.53 1.94
CA GLY A 47 7.44 0.57 2.84
C GLY A 47 8.71 0.11 2.12
N THR A 48 9.85 0.17 2.78
CA THR A 48 11.14 -0.27 2.21
C THR A 48 11.09 -1.74 1.78
N ASN A 49 10.43 -2.58 2.57
CA ASN A 49 10.28 -4.00 2.25
C ASN A 49 9.40 -4.24 1.02
N GLY A 50 8.54 -3.28 0.66
CA GLY A 50 7.73 -3.32 -0.56
C GLY A 50 8.46 -2.76 -1.77
N GLU A 51 9.72 -2.38 -1.62
CA GLU A 51 10.58 -1.86 -2.68
C GLU A 51 9.99 -0.64 -3.40
N ALA A 52 9.35 0.25 -2.61
CA ALA A 52 8.65 1.43 -3.14
C ALA A 52 9.54 2.29 -4.05
N TYR A 53 10.81 2.44 -3.70
CA TYR A 53 11.75 3.25 -4.48
C TYR A 53 12.07 2.64 -5.86
N ALA A 54 11.80 1.35 -6.06
CA ALA A 54 12.06 0.66 -7.32
C ALA A 54 10.84 0.62 -8.23
N LEU A 55 9.68 1.08 -7.76
CA LEU A 55 8.44 1.06 -8.53
C LEU A 55 8.23 2.38 -9.28
N SER A 56 7.72 2.29 -10.51
CA SER A 56 7.29 3.47 -11.25
C SER A 56 5.99 4.02 -10.64
N ALA A 57 5.63 5.25 -11.01
CA ALA A 57 4.37 5.85 -10.55
C ALA A 57 3.16 5.01 -10.97
N ALA A 58 3.15 4.50 -12.20
CA ALA A 58 2.07 3.65 -12.70
C ALA A 58 1.97 2.34 -11.94
N GLU A 59 3.12 1.73 -11.59
CA GLU A 59 3.15 0.52 -10.80
C GLU A 59 2.64 0.74 -9.39
N LYS A 60 3.01 1.87 -8.77
CA LYS A 60 2.50 2.25 -7.44
C LYS A 60 0.98 2.41 -7.46
N ASP A 61 0.44 3.02 -8.51
CA ASP A 61 -1.01 3.19 -8.64
C ASP A 61 -1.72 1.83 -8.66
N ARG A 62 -1.19 0.88 -9.43
CA ARG A 62 -1.77 -0.46 -9.53
C ARG A 62 -1.69 -1.22 -8.21
N VAL A 63 -0.56 -1.13 -7.53
CA VAL A 63 -0.38 -1.79 -6.23
C VAL A 63 -1.35 -1.22 -5.21
N LEU A 64 -1.44 0.10 -5.11
CA LEU A 64 -2.32 0.74 -4.14
C LEU A 64 -3.78 0.42 -4.43
N GLU A 65 -4.19 0.45 -5.69
CA GLU A 65 -5.55 0.09 -6.10
C GLU A 65 -5.88 -1.35 -5.68
N ALA A 66 -4.99 -2.30 -5.96
CA ALA A 66 -5.18 -3.70 -5.60
C ALA A 66 -5.29 -3.89 -4.09
N VAL A 67 -4.41 -3.23 -3.33
CA VAL A 67 -4.41 -3.32 -1.87
C VAL A 67 -5.70 -2.75 -1.29
N ILE A 68 -6.13 -1.58 -1.75
CA ILE A 68 -7.36 -0.94 -1.26
C ILE A 68 -8.59 -1.80 -1.59
N GLU A 69 -8.69 -2.29 -2.82
CA GLU A 69 -9.80 -3.14 -3.23
C GLU A 69 -9.86 -4.43 -2.41
N GLU A 70 -8.73 -5.09 -2.26
CA GLU A 70 -8.70 -6.38 -1.58
C GLU A 70 -8.94 -6.23 -0.08
N THR A 71 -8.44 -5.16 0.51
CA THR A 71 -8.67 -4.86 1.94
C THR A 71 -10.15 -4.60 2.21
N ASN A 72 -10.83 -3.94 1.28
CA ASN A 72 -12.27 -3.68 1.33
C ASN A 72 -12.75 -3.15 2.70
N HIS A 73 -12.04 -2.15 3.22
CA HIS A 73 -12.36 -1.48 4.50
C HIS A 73 -12.30 -2.37 5.75
N ARG A 74 -11.79 -3.59 5.66
CA ARG A 74 -11.68 -4.49 6.82
C ARG A 74 -10.68 -3.97 7.86
N VAL A 75 -9.61 -3.33 7.39
CA VAL A 75 -8.61 -2.65 8.21
C VAL A 75 -8.16 -1.39 7.50
N PRO A 76 -7.54 -0.40 8.20
CA PRO A 76 -6.99 0.78 7.53
C PRO A 76 -5.83 0.42 6.59
N VAL A 77 -5.75 1.13 5.46
CA VAL A 77 -4.64 1.03 4.52
C VAL A 77 -3.73 2.24 4.70
N TYR A 78 -2.48 1.98 5.02
CA TYR A 78 -1.43 2.97 5.17
C TYR A 78 -0.63 2.98 3.87
N ALA A 79 -0.44 4.15 3.28
CA ALA A 79 0.34 4.29 2.05
C ALA A 79 1.61 5.10 2.33
N GLY A 80 2.76 4.52 2.04
CA GLY A 80 4.02 5.24 2.07
C GLY A 80 4.11 6.14 0.84
N THR A 81 4.18 7.45 1.06
CA THR A 81 4.17 8.43 -0.04
C THR A 81 5.49 9.17 -0.20
N GLY A 82 6.51 8.79 0.56
CA GLY A 82 7.84 9.38 0.45
C GLY A 82 8.46 9.11 -0.91
N CYS A 83 8.95 10.17 -1.55
CA CYS A 83 9.64 10.10 -2.84
C CYS A 83 10.95 10.89 -2.72
N ILE A 84 11.76 10.86 -3.78
CA ILE A 84 13.05 11.54 -3.76
C ILE A 84 12.88 13.06 -3.65
N THR A 85 11.87 13.62 -4.32
CA THR A 85 11.61 15.07 -4.27
C THR A 85 10.36 15.38 -3.45
N THR A 86 10.33 16.60 -2.88
CA THR A 86 9.14 17.09 -2.17
C THR A 86 7.93 17.18 -3.09
N LYS A 87 8.15 17.63 -4.33
CA LYS A 87 7.07 17.73 -5.32
C LYS A 87 6.41 16.38 -5.58
N GLU A 88 7.21 15.35 -5.82
CA GLU A 88 6.69 13.99 -6.05
C GLU A 88 5.97 13.45 -4.83
N THR A 89 6.49 13.72 -3.64
CA THR A 89 5.85 13.30 -2.39
C THR A 89 4.46 13.92 -2.23
N ILE A 90 4.32 15.22 -2.55
CA ILE A 90 3.03 15.90 -2.49
C ILE A 90 2.06 15.29 -3.50
N GLU A 91 2.50 15.08 -4.73
CA GLU A 91 1.66 14.50 -5.77
C GLU A 91 1.20 13.09 -5.41
N MET A 92 2.10 12.26 -4.92
CA MET A 92 1.79 10.90 -4.50
C MET A 92 0.81 10.89 -3.32
N SER A 93 1.00 11.79 -2.36
CA SER A 93 0.12 11.90 -1.20
C SER A 93 -1.31 12.28 -1.61
N LYS A 94 -1.46 13.23 -2.51
CA LYS A 94 -2.77 13.63 -3.03
C LYS A 94 -3.45 12.48 -3.75
N LYS A 95 -2.69 11.76 -4.58
CA LYS A 95 -3.21 10.62 -5.33
C LYS A 95 -3.64 9.49 -4.41
N ALA A 96 -2.81 9.14 -3.44
CA ALA A 96 -3.13 8.07 -2.49
C ALA A 96 -4.40 8.39 -1.69
N ALA A 97 -4.54 9.62 -1.24
CA ALA A 97 -5.73 10.06 -0.52
C ALA A 97 -6.99 9.96 -1.40
N ALA A 98 -6.88 10.38 -2.67
CA ALA A 98 -7.99 10.31 -3.62
C ALA A 98 -8.38 8.86 -3.95
N MET A 99 -7.43 7.94 -3.92
CA MET A 99 -7.70 6.52 -4.18
C MET A 99 -8.32 5.80 -2.98
N GLY A 100 -8.29 6.39 -1.80
CA GLY A 100 -8.93 5.83 -0.63
C GLY A 100 -7.99 5.28 0.44
N ALA A 101 -6.71 5.64 0.43
CA ALA A 101 -5.82 5.30 1.54
C ALA A 101 -6.31 5.99 2.82
N ASP A 102 -6.22 5.29 3.93
CA ASP A 102 -6.71 5.80 5.21
C ASP A 102 -5.67 6.62 5.95
N VAL A 103 -4.39 6.28 5.78
CA VAL A 103 -3.28 6.97 6.43
C VAL A 103 -2.13 7.14 5.44
N LEU A 104 -1.49 8.30 5.46
CA LEU A 104 -0.29 8.56 4.67
C LEU A 104 0.94 8.50 5.58
N SER A 105 2.00 7.96 5.05
CA SER A 105 3.24 7.83 5.80
C SER A 105 4.42 8.42 5.02
#